data_285ab8861b86c1ed6110e3ef4b46b4b7
#
_entry.id   285ab8861b86c1ed6110e3ef4b46b4b7
#
_cell.length_a   1.000
_cell.length_b   1.000
_cell.length_c   1.000
_cell.angle_alpha   90.00
_cell.angle_beta   90.00
_cell.angle_gamma   90.00
#
_symmetry.space_group_name_H-M   'P 1'
#
loop_
_entity.id
_entity.type
_entity.pdbx_description
1 polymer ?
#
loop_
_entity_poly.entity_id
_entity_poly.type
_entity_poly.pdbx_seq_one_letter_code
_entity_poly.pdbx_strand_id
1 'polypeptide(L)'
;MRKFDTKVQHLKYKVLREVARQAWNDTLLENVLDIPKIIVPGKTSTMRCCVYKERAILAERVKIAMGGDKENPNVIEVIDIACDECPAAGFEVTDSCRGCLAHRCEDVCKKGAISFDHNHVAHIDKSKCVECGQCAKVCPYSAIVNRKRPCQIACKVKAISINTENAASIDNEKCTSCGACVYQCPFGAITDKSYILNVIDLIKKSEQ
;
A
#
# COMPACT_ATOMS: atom_id res chain seq x y z
N MET A 1 19.46 19.08 8.17
CA MET A 1 19.44 17.66 7.71
C MET A 1 18.10 17.04 8.06
N ARG A 2 17.35 16.48 7.11
CA ARG A 2 16.08 15.81 7.42
C ARG A 2 16.37 14.50 8.18
N LYS A 3 15.75 14.31 9.34
CA LYS A 3 15.92 13.10 10.15
C LYS A 3 15.29 11.85 9.52
N PHE A 4 14.30 12.04 8.64
CA PHE A 4 13.58 10.98 7.93
C PHE A 4 13.38 11.38 6.48
N ASP A 5 13.49 10.43 5.55
CA ASP A 5 13.32 10.68 4.10
C ASP A 5 11.85 10.90 3.75
N THR A 6 10.93 10.21 4.43
CA THR A 6 9.50 10.29 4.17
C THR A 6 8.68 10.47 5.45
N LYS A 7 7.45 10.98 5.30
CA LYS A 7 6.47 11.04 6.39
C LYS A 7 6.07 9.63 6.88
N VAL A 8 6.08 8.63 5.99
CA VAL A 8 5.79 7.23 6.34
C VAL A 8 6.85 6.67 7.29
N GLN A 9 8.13 6.92 7.03
CA GLN A 9 9.22 6.52 7.93
C GLN A 9 9.12 7.23 9.29
N HIS A 10 8.78 8.51 9.28
CA HIS A 10 8.56 9.26 10.53
C HIS A 10 7.38 8.68 11.34
N LEU A 11 6.28 8.30 10.66
CA LEU A 11 5.14 7.67 11.31
C LEU A 11 5.53 6.31 11.91
N LYS A 12 6.25 5.48 11.16
CA LYS A 12 6.78 4.20 11.66
C LYS A 12 7.63 4.40 12.91
N TYR A 13 8.53 5.38 12.89
CA TYR A 13 9.33 5.74 14.06
C TYR A 13 8.47 6.13 15.26
N LYS A 14 7.42 6.95 15.07
CA LYS A 14 6.52 7.34 16.17
C LYS A 14 5.84 6.13 16.79
N VAL A 15 5.37 5.18 15.96
CA VAL A 15 4.72 3.96 16.43
C VAL A 15 5.71 3.10 17.23
N LEU A 16 6.88 2.81 16.65
CA LEU A 16 7.91 2.01 17.30
C LEU A 16 8.38 2.63 18.62
N ARG A 17 8.59 3.95 18.66
CA ARG A 17 8.98 4.68 19.86
C ARG A 17 7.94 4.55 20.96
N GLU A 18 6.65 4.67 20.61
CA GLU A 18 5.58 4.61 21.61
C GLU A 18 5.40 3.17 22.12
N VAL A 19 5.43 2.17 21.23
CA VAL A 19 5.41 0.75 21.62
C VAL A 19 6.58 0.42 22.53
N ALA A 20 7.80 0.86 22.17
CA ALA A 20 8.99 0.64 23.01
C ALA A 20 8.88 1.31 24.38
N ARG A 21 8.39 2.56 24.43
CA ARG A 21 8.20 3.31 25.68
C ARG A 21 7.22 2.60 26.62
N GLN A 22 6.08 2.14 26.08
CA GLN A 22 5.08 1.42 26.86
C GLN A 22 5.60 0.03 27.33
N ALA A 23 6.33 -0.67 26.46
CA ALA A 23 6.94 -1.96 26.80
C ALA A 23 8.03 -1.82 27.87
N TRP A 24 8.84 -0.76 27.79
CA TRP A 24 9.87 -0.49 28.79
C TRP A 24 9.29 -0.26 30.18
N ASN A 25 8.14 0.42 30.24
CA ASN A 25 7.42 0.75 31.47
C ASN A 25 6.45 -0.35 31.93
N ASP A 26 6.41 -1.51 31.28
CA ASP A 26 5.49 -2.63 31.54
C ASP A 26 3.99 -2.27 31.45
N THR A 27 3.65 -1.20 30.75
CA THR A 27 2.29 -0.67 30.58
C THR A 27 1.69 -0.92 29.19
N LEU A 28 2.39 -1.68 28.32
CA LEU A 28 2.01 -1.85 26.92
C LEU A 28 0.62 -2.49 26.76
N LEU A 29 0.33 -3.56 27.50
CA LEU A 29 -0.94 -4.29 27.37
C LEU A 29 -2.14 -3.44 27.82
N GLU A 30 -1.96 -2.59 28.82
CA GLU A 30 -3.00 -1.70 29.32
C GLU A 30 -3.29 -0.55 28.35
N ASN A 31 -2.25 -0.03 27.69
CA ASN A 31 -2.33 1.20 26.89
C ASN A 31 -2.30 0.97 25.38
N VAL A 32 -2.24 -0.28 24.89
CA VAL A 32 -2.08 -0.58 23.46
C VAL A 32 -3.15 0.06 22.59
N LEU A 33 -4.40 0.12 23.06
CA LEU A 33 -5.52 0.71 22.33
C LEU A 33 -5.50 2.25 22.32
N ASP A 34 -4.72 2.87 23.21
CA ASP A 34 -4.58 4.32 23.28
C ASP A 34 -3.40 4.85 22.45
N ILE A 35 -2.45 4.00 22.05
CA ILE A 35 -1.30 4.40 21.24
C ILE A 35 -1.73 5.17 19.97
N PRO A 36 -2.76 4.76 19.19
CA PRO A 36 -3.22 5.53 18.03
C PRO A 36 -3.68 6.95 18.38
N LYS A 37 -4.30 7.14 19.54
CA LYS A 37 -4.76 8.47 20.02
C LYS A 37 -3.58 9.32 20.49
N ILE A 38 -2.57 8.70 21.10
CA ILE A 38 -1.33 9.39 21.52
C ILE A 38 -0.59 9.94 20.30
N ILE A 39 -0.52 9.15 19.21
CA ILE A 39 0.19 9.52 17.98
C ILE A 39 -0.58 10.58 17.18
N VAL A 40 -1.91 10.44 17.10
CA VAL A 40 -2.83 11.38 16.43
C VAL A 40 -3.86 11.88 17.43
N PRO A 41 -3.50 12.89 18.23
CA PRO A 41 -4.42 13.48 19.21
C PRO A 41 -5.49 14.36 18.53
N GLY A 42 -6.60 14.56 19.22
CA GLY A 42 -7.65 15.48 18.76
C GLY A 42 -8.61 14.89 17.72
N LYS A 43 -9.31 15.77 17.01
CA LYS A 43 -10.39 15.39 16.07
C LYS A 43 -10.00 15.49 14.59
N THR A 44 -8.82 16.03 14.29
CA THR A 44 -8.36 16.29 12.93
C THR A 44 -7.34 15.24 12.50
N SER A 45 -7.55 14.65 11.33
CA SER A 45 -6.58 13.75 10.70
C SER A 45 -5.36 14.53 10.19
N THR A 46 -4.21 13.85 10.12
CA THR A 46 -2.95 14.43 9.64
C THR A 46 -2.52 13.90 8.27
N MET A 47 -2.91 12.66 7.94
CA MET A 47 -2.44 11.97 6.73
C MET A 47 -3.52 11.15 6.02
N ARG A 48 -4.76 11.12 6.53
CA ARG A 48 -5.87 10.34 5.98
C ARG A 48 -7.13 11.18 5.88
N CYS A 49 -8.16 10.66 5.20
CA CYS A 49 -9.43 11.35 5.00
C CYS A 49 -10.13 11.74 6.32
N CYS A 50 -9.96 10.92 7.37
CA CYS A 50 -10.52 11.21 8.69
C CYS A 50 -9.69 10.59 9.81
N VAL A 51 -9.85 11.11 11.02
CA VAL A 51 -9.12 10.67 12.21
C VAL A 51 -9.43 9.21 12.60
N TYR A 52 -10.64 8.74 12.32
CA TYR A 52 -11.05 7.37 12.65
C TYR A 52 -10.30 6.36 11.78
N LYS A 53 -10.25 6.58 10.46
CA LYS A 53 -9.48 5.74 9.53
C LYS A 53 -7.98 5.80 9.85
N GLU A 54 -7.47 6.99 10.14
CA GLU A 54 -6.06 7.15 10.50
C GLU A 54 -5.69 6.36 11.75
N ARG A 55 -6.53 6.41 12.79
CA ARG A 55 -6.32 5.64 14.02
C ARG A 55 -6.50 4.13 13.83
N ALA A 56 -7.43 3.69 12.99
CA ALA A 56 -7.59 2.29 12.64
C ALA A 56 -6.33 1.74 11.95
N ILE A 57 -5.80 2.46 10.98
CA ILE A 57 -4.53 2.10 10.32
C ILE A 57 -3.35 2.10 11.33
N LEU A 58 -3.33 3.04 12.27
CA LEU A 58 -2.32 3.08 13.33
C LEU A 58 -2.42 1.88 14.26
N ALA A 59 -3.64 1.42 14.58
CA ALA A 59 -3.82 0.22 15.40
C ALA A 59 -3.22 -1.03 14.71
N GLU A 60 -3.44 -1.19 13.39
CA GLU A 60 -2.80 -2.27 12.64
C GLU A 60 -1.27 -2.12 12.61
N ARG A 61 -0.74 -0.89 12.49
CA ARG A 61 0.71 -0.66 12.61
C ARG A 61 1.28 -1.01 13.97
N VAL A 62 0.52 -0.76 15.05
CA VAL A 62 0.91 -1.14 16.41
C VAL A 62 1.00 -2.67 16.52
N LYS A 63 0.03 -3.42 15.98
CA LYS A 63 0.09 -4.89 15.93
C LYS A 63 1.37 -5.37 15.24
N ILE A 64 1.69 -4.80 14.07
CA ILE A 64 2.90 -5.17 13.31
C ILE A 64 4.17 -4.75 14.07
N ALA A 65 4.16 -3.62 14.75
CA ALA A 65 5.26 -3.17 15.61
C ALA A 65 5.47 -4.10 16.84
N MET A 66 4.43 -4.80 17.26
CA MET A 66 4.47 -5.80 18.34
C MET A 66 4.85 -7.21 17.84
N GLY A 67 5.19 -7.39 16.58
CA GLY A 67 5.61 -8.67 16.00
C GLY A 67 4.72 -9.17 14.86
N GLY A 68 3.59 -8.51 14.58
CA GLY A 68 2.68 -8.84 13.48
C GLY A 68 2.00 -10.21 13.62
N ASP A 69 1.60 -10.76 12.48
CA ASP A 69 1.00 -12.08 12.38
C ASP A 69 2.06 -13.17 12.54
N LYS A 70 1.93 -14.00 13.57
CA LYS A 70 2.87 -15.10 13.86
C LYS A 70 2.79 -16.23 12.83
N GLU A 71 1.65 -16.41 12.19
CA GLU A 71 1.45 -17.46 11.18
C GLU A 71 2.03 -17.07 9.82
N ASN A 72 2.21 -15.78 9.57
CA ASN A 72 2.87 -15.32 8.37
C ASN A 72 4.39 -15.52 8.47
N PRO A 73 5.01 -16.41 7.66
CA PRO A 73 6.45 -16.66 7.72
C PRO A 73 7.29 -15.46 7.25
N ASN A 74 6.68 -14.52 6.52
CA ASN A 74 7.37 -13.35 5.97
C ASN A 74 7.48 -12.25 7.02
N VAL A 75 8.58 -11.49 6.94
CA VAL A 75 8.76 -10.28 7.76
C VAL A 75 7.99 -9.08 7.24
N ILE A 76 7.45 -9.16 6.02
CA ILE A 76 6.71 -8.07 5.37
C ILE A 76 5.22 -8.38 5.42
N GLU A 77 4.45 -7.40 5.88
CA GLU A 77 3.00 -7.48 6.00
C GLU A 77 2.30 -6.33 5.28
N VAL A 78 1.03 -6.54 4.96
CA VAL A 78 0.17 -5.57 4.30
C VAL A 78 -0.93 -5.13 5.27
N ILE A 79 -1.12 -3.83 5.39
CA ILE A 79 -2.27 -3.23 6.08
C ILE A 79 -3.33 -2.95 5.02
N ASP A 80 -4.30 -3.85 4.88
CA ASP A 80 -5.29 -3.82 3.80
C ASP A 80 -6.08 -2.51 3.78
N ILE A 81 -6.57 -2.06 4.93
CA ILE A 81 -7.30 -0.80 5.08
C ILE A 81 -6.50 0.45 4.70
N ALA A 82 -5.19 0.32 4.52
CA ALA A 82 -4.32 1.41 4.05
C ALA A 82 -3.99 1.30 2.56
N CYS A 83 -4.34 0.19 1.91
CA CYS A 83 -4.12 -0.04 0.48
C CYS A 83 -5.22 0.55 -0.41
N ASP A 84 -6.38 0.89 0.11
CA ASP A 84 -7.57 1.31 -0.61
C ASP A 84 -7.41 2.64 -1.38
N GLU A 85 -6.50 3.50 -0.96
CA GLU A 85 -6.19 4.77 -1.63
C GLU A 85 -5.28 4.61 -2.85
N CYS A 86 -4.72 3.44 -3.08
CA CYS A 86 -3.99 3.15 -4.31
C CYS A 86 -4.94 3.00 -5.49
N PRO A 87 -4.64 3.59 -6.66
CA PRO A 87 -5.48 3.40 -7.84
C PRO A 87 -5.54 1.91 -8.21
N ALA A 88 -6.66 1.51 -8.80
CA ALA A 88 -6.75 0.17 -9.39
C ALA A 88 -5.65 -0.01 -10.44
N ALA A 89 -4.96 -1.15 -10.40
CA ALA A 89 -3.94 -1.47 -11.39
C ALA A 89 -4.58 -1.72 -12.77
N GLY A 90 -3.74 -1.68 -13.82
CA GLY A 90 -4.14 -2.03 -15.18
C GLY A 90 -4.18 -0.84 -16.15
N PHE A 91 -4.68 -1.10 -17.35
CA PHE A 91 -4.77 -0.06 -18.39
C PHE A 91 -5.89 0.93 -18.08
N GLU A 92 -5.60 2.20 -18.23
CA GLU A 92 -6.57 3.30 -18.13
C GLU A 92 -6.36 4.32 -19.26
N VAL A 93 -7.41 5.03 -19.58
CA VAL A 93 -7.37 6.16 -20.53
C VAL A 93 -7.12 7.43 -19.72
N THR A 94 -6.15 8.22 -20.18
CA THR A 94 -5.79 9.51 -19.56
C THR A 94 -6.47 10.67 -20.29
N ASP A 95 -6.38 11.87 -19.72
CA ASP A 95 -6.89 13.12 -20.30
C ASP A 95 -6.23 13.48 -21.65
N SER A 96 -5.17 12.76 -22.05
CA SER A 96 -4.56 12.88 -23.38
C SER A 96 -5.41 12.25 -24.48
N CYS A 97 -6.51 11.57 -24.17
CA CYS A 97 -7.43 11.04 -25.18
C CYS A 97 -8.09 12.18 -25.95
N ARG A 98 -8.00 12.11 -27.27
CA ARG A 98 -8.51 13.16 -28.18
C ARG A 98 -9.81 12.77 -28.87
N GLY A 99 -10.43 11.63 -28.50
CA GLY A 99 -11.65 11.18 -29.17
C GLY A 99 -11.49 11.03 -30.68
N CYS A 100 -10.38 10.42 -31.11
CA CYS A 100 -10.05 10.37 -32.55
C CYS A 100 -11.04 9.49 -33.34
N LEU A 101 -11.44 9.91 -34.52
CA LEU A 101 -12.41 9.20 -35.38
C LEU A 101 -11.93 7.80 -35.81
N ALA A 102 -10.64 7.55 -35.80
CA ALA A 102 -10.07 6.27 -36.22
C ALA A 102 -10.32 5.11 -35.26
N HIS A 103 -10.71 5.37 -34.02
CA HIS A 103 -11.06 4.38 -32.98
C HIS A 103 -10.16 3.13 -32.93
N ARG A 104 -8.88 3.25 -33.30
CA ARG A 104 -7.93 2.11 -33.37
C ARG A 104 -7.85 1.28 -32.10
N CYS A 105 -8.03 1.91 -30.94
CA CYS A 105 -8.00 1.25 -29.66
C CYS A 105 -9.22 0.31 -29.47
N GLU A 106 -10.39 0.68 -30.00
CA GLU A 106 -11.58 -0.15 -30.01
C GLU A 106 -11.41 -1.30 -30.99
N ASP A 107 -11.01 -1.01 -32.25
CA ASP A 107 -10.86 -2.01 -33.32
C ASP A 107 -9.90 -3.15 -32.91
N VAL A 108 -8.81 -2.84 -32.19
CA VAL A 108 -7.84 -3.85 -31.77
C VAL A 108 -8.30 -4.64 -30.56
N CYS A 109 -9.34 -4.21 -29.86
CA CYS A 109 -9.80 -4.82 -28.63
C CYS A 109 -10.69 -6.04 -28.87
N LYS A 110 -10.08 -7.24 -28.97
CA LYS A 110 -10.81 -8.50 -29.19
C LYS A 110 -11.84 -8.85 -28.11
N LYS A 111 -11.80 -8.17 -26.95
CA LYS A 111 -12.73 -8.39 -25.82
C LYS A 111 -13.87 -7.37 -25.77
N GLY A 112 -13.88 -6.39 -26.69
CA GLY A 112 -14.90 -5.33 -26.69
C GLY A 112 -14.93 -4.56 -25.36
N ALA A 113 -13.76 -4.36 -24.75
CA ALA A 113 -13.63 -3.69 -23.46
C ALA A 113 -13.49 -2.16 -23.59
N ILE A 114 -13.52 -1.61 -24.80
CA ILE A 114 -13.41 -0.17 -25.02
C ILE A 114 -14.73 0.37 -25.52
N SER A 115 -15.19 1.45 -24.93
CA SER A 115 -16.36 2.23 -25.33
C SER A 115 -16.02 3.71 -25.31
N PHE A 116 -16.88 4.54 -25.91
CA PHE A 116 -16.72 5.98 -25.94
C PHE A 116 -17.92 6.66 -25.27
N ASP A 117 -17.64 7.75 -24.57
CA ASP A 117 -18.69 8.59 -23.99
C ASP A 117 -19.23 9.61 -25.03
N HIS A 118 -20.14 10.48 -24.58
CA HIS A 118 -20.73 11.54 -25.39
C HIS A 118 -19.71 12.60 -25.86
N ASN A 119 -18.55 12.69 -25.22
CA ASN A 119 -17.44 13.56 -25.63
C ASN A 119 -16.42 12.81 -26.49
N HIS A 120 -16.75 11.62 -26.96
CA HIS A 120 -15.88 10.73 -27.74
C HIS A 120 -14.60 10.31 -26.97
N VAL A 121 -14.55 10.43 -25.63
CA VAL A 121 -13.42 9.96 -24.84
C VAL A 121 -13.56 8.45 -24.63
N ALA A 122 -12.47 7.73 -24.86
CA ALA A 122 -12.45 6.29 -24.69
C ALA A 122 -12.49 5.91 -23.20
N HIS A 123 -13.20 4.84 -22.88
CA HIS A 123 -13.26 4.21 -21.55
C HIS A 123 -12.93 2.72 -21.65
N ILE A 124 -12.26 2.19 -20.62
CA ILE A 124 -11.93 0.76 -20.55
C ILE A 124 -12.79 0.10 -19.47
N ASP A 125 -13.65 -0.82 -19.89
CA ASP A 125 -14.40 -1.69 -19.01
C ASP A 125 -13.44 -2.72 -18.36
N LYS A 126 -13.15 -2.52 -17.08
CA LYS A 126 -12.22 -3.37 -16.31
C LYS A 126 -12.71 -4.82 -16.16
N SER A 127 -14.02 -5.05 -16.23
CA SER A 127 -14.59 -6.39 -16.12
C SER A 127 -14.32 -7.25 -17.35
N LYS A 128 -14.18 -6.61 -18.53
CA LYS A 128 -13.89 -7.26 -19.81
C LYS A 128 -12.41 -7.23 -20.17
N CYS A 129 -11.65 -6.29 -19.59
CA CYS A 129 -10.26 -6.05 -19.96
C CYS A 129 -9.35 -7.16 -19.43
N VAL A 130 -8.63 -7.83 -20.34
CA VAL A 130 -7.64 -8.87 -20.03
C VAL A 130 -6.19 -8.34 -19.99
N GLU A 131 -6.02 -7.04 -19.91
CA GLU A 131 -4.73 -6.34 -19.80
C GLU A 131 -3.67 -6.70 -20.87
N CYS A 132 -4.09 -7.05 -22.08
CA CYS A 132 -3.18 -7.44 -23.17
C CYS A 132 -2.35 -6.27 -23.74
N GLY A 133 -2.73 -5.02 -23.50
CA GLY A 133 -2.01 -3.81 -23.88
C GLY A 133 -2.06 -3.42 -25.36
N GLN A 134 -2.84 -4.12 -26.19
CA GLN A 134 -2.91 -3.82 -27.63
C GLN A 134 -3.43 -2.41 -27.90
N CYS A 135 -4.45 -1.97 -27.15
CA CYS A 135 -5.02 -0.63 -27.27
C CYS A 135 -3.99 0.49 -26.99
N ALA A 136 -3.10 0.27 -26.02
CA ALA A 136 -2.04 1.22 -25.71
C ALA A 136 -1.01 1.33 -26.83
N LYS A 137 -0.68 0.21 -27.50
CA LYS A 137 0.29 0.19 -28.61
C LYS A 137 -0.17 0.93 -29.85
N VAL A 138 -1.48 0.92 -30.12
CA VAL A 138 -2.05 1.53 -31.33
C VAL A 138 -2.53 2.97 -31.12
N CYS A 139 -2.55 3.46 -29.88
CA CYS A 139 -2.97 4.82 -29.59
C CYS A 139 -1.91 5.83 -30.06
N PRO A 140 -2.21 6.70 -31.04
CA PRO A 140 -1.23 7.65 -31.58
C PRO A 140 -0.88 8.78 -30.59
N TYR A 141 -1.73 8.97 -29.56
CA TYR A 141 -1.54 9.99 -28.53
C TYR A 141 -0.95 9.42 -27.23
N SER A 142 -0.62 8.12 -27.19
CA SER A 142 -0.17 7.45 -25.95
C SER A 142 -1.10 7.71 -24.76
N ALA A 143 -2.39 7.89 -25.04
CA ALA A 143 -3.39 8.22 -24.03
C ALA A 143 -3.80 7.02 -23.17
N ILE A 144 -3.43 5.81 -23.54
CA ILE A 144 -3.74 4.59 -22.79
C ILE A 144 -2.46 4.09 -22.11
N VAL A 145 -2.47 4.10 -20.79
CA VAL A 145 -1.29 3.77 -19.97
C VAL A 145 -1.59 2.58 -19.06
N ASN A 146 -0.58 1.76 -18.81
CA ASN A 146 -0.67 0.69 -17.81
C ASN A 146 -0.17 1.23 -16.45
N ARG A 147 -1.08 1.41 -15.52
CA ARG A 147 -0.74 1.83 -14.16
C ARG A 147 -0.51 0.60 -13.29
N LYS A 148 0.74 0.41 -12.91
CA LYS A 148 1.11 -0.56 -11.88
C LYS A 148 1.36 0.18 -10.57
N ARG A 149 1.03 -0.45 -9.46
CA ARG A 149 1.30 0.12 -8.15
C ARG A 149 2.80 0.17 -7.88
N PRO A 150 3.30 1.18 -7.15
CA PRO A 150 4.73 1.29 -6.84
C PRO A 150 5.33 0.02 -6.22
N CYS A 151 4.58 -0.66 -5.37
CA CYS A 151 5.00 -1.93 -4.76
C CYS A 151 5.19 -3.05 -5.79
N GLN A 152 4.31 -3.14 -6.81
CA GLN A 152 4.44 -4.13 -7.89
C GLN A 152 5.64 -3.83 -8.79
N ILE A 153 5.88 -2.53 -9.10
CA ILE A 153 7.02 -2.09 -9.91
C ILE A 153 8.34 -2.39 -9.19
N ALA A 154 8.38 -2.16 -7.87
CA ALA A 154 9.57 -2.36 -7.05
C ALA A 154 9.93 -3.85 -6.84
N CYS A 155 8.95 -4.75 -6.97
CA CYS A 155 9.15 -6.18 -6.71
C CYS A 155 9.83 -6.87 -7.90
N LYS A 156 11.14 -7.07 -7.80
CA LYS A 156 11.93 -7.75 -8.86
C LYS A 156 11.52 -9.20 -9.08
N VAL A 157 11.12 -9.90 -8.03
CA VAL A 157 10.66 -11.29 -8.08
C VAL A 157 9.17 -11.44 -8.37
N LYS A 158 8.45 -10.32 -8.59
CA LYS A 158 7.02 -10.28 -8.94
C LYS A 158 6.14 -11.03 -7.92
N ALA A 159 6.47 -10.97 -6.66
CA ALA A 159 5.74 -11.60 -5.57
C ALA A 159 4.48 -10.82 -5.14
N ILE A 160 4.18 -9.65 -5.74
CA ILE A 160 3.06 -8.80 -5.33
C ILE A 160 1.97 -8.83 -6.39
N SER A 161 0.80 -9.30 -5.99
CA SER A 161 -0.48 -9.23 -6.71
C SER A 161 -1.45 -8.29 -6.02
N ILE A 162 -2.60 -8.07 -6.63
CA ILE A 162 -3.72 -7.32 -6.03
C ILE A 162 -4.86 -8.31 -5.85
N ASN A 163 -5.40 -8.36 -4.65
CA ASN A 163 -6.53 -9.23 -4.31
C ASN A 163 -7.88 -8.64 -4.75
N THR A 164 -8.97 -9.37 -4.53
CA THR A 164 -10.34 -8.97 -4.88
C THR A 164 -10.83 -7.72 -4.13
N GLU A 165 -10.23 -7.42 -2.98
CA GLU A 165 -10.54 -6.25 -2.14
C GLU A 165 -9.69 -5.03 -2.51
N ASN A 166 -8.99 -5.10 -3.67
CA ASN A 166 -8.09 -4.04 -4.14
C ASN A 166 -6.91 -3.76 -3.18
N ALA A 167 -6.53 -4.71 -2.32
CA ALA A 167 -5.34 -4.64 -1.49
C ALA A 167 -4.16 -5.43 -2.12
N ALA A 168 -2.94 -5.08 -1.73
CA ALA A 168 -1.76 -5.82 -2.14
C ALA A 168 -1.71 -7.17 -1.41
N SER A 169 -1.39 -8.23 -2.12
CA SER A 169 -1.14 -9.57 -1.59
C SER A 169 0.27 -10.01 -1.93
N ILE A 170 0.96 -10.61 -0.97
CA ILE A 170 2.34 -11.04 -1.10
C ILE A 170 2.40 -12.57 -1.17
N ASP A 171 2.95 -13.09 -2.26
CA ASP A 171 3.26 -14.50 -2.41
C ASP A 171 4.54 -14.80 -1.60
N ASN A 172 4.37 -15.48 -0.47
CA ASN A 172 5.45 -15.76 0.47
C ASN A 172 6.49 -16.74 -0.08
N GLU A 173 6.12 -17.58 -1.05
CA GLU A 173 7.05 -18.52 -1.69
C GLU A 173 8.04 -17.79 -2.63
N LYS A 174 7.59 -16.69 -3.25
CA LYS A 174 8.43 -15.88 -4.13
C LYS A 174 9.13 -14.71 -3.41
N CYS A 175 8.59 -14.29 -2.28
CA CYS A 175 9.11 -13.10 -1.60
C CYS A 175 10.47 -13.36 -0.94
N THR A 176 11.45 -12.54 -1.29
CA THR A 176 12.81 -12.61 -0.72
C THR A 176 13.02 -11.65 0.46
N SER A 177 11.96 -11.06 0.99
CA SER A 177 11.99 -10.12 2.14
C SER A 177 12.95 -8.92 1.97
N CYS A 178 13.19 -8.48 0.73
CA CYS A 178 14.17 -7.43 0.42
C CYS A 178 13.75 -6.00 0.83
N GLY A 179 12.48 -5.79 1.22
CA GLY A 179 11.97 -4.49 1.70
C GLY A 179 11.70 -3.43 0.63
N ALA A 180 11.99 -3.66 -0.66
CA ALA A 180 11.80 -2.65 -1.71
C ALA A 180 10.35 -2.14 -1.80
N CYS A 181 9.36 -3.01 -1.62
CA CYS A 181 7.95 -2.66 -1.61
C CYS A 181 7.56 -1.81 -0.40
N VAL A 182 8.18 -2.03 0.75
CA VAL A 182 7.99 -1.22 1.98
C VAL A 182 8.44 0.21 1.72
N TYR A 183 9.63 0.38 1.15
CA TYR A 183 10.19 1.70 0.85
C TYR A 183 9.38 2.47 -0.19
N GLN A 184 8.91 1.78 -1.24
CA GLN A 184 8.20 2.39 -2.34
C GLN A 184 6.70 2.64 -2.08
N CYS A 185 6.13 2.10 -0.99
CA CYS A 185 4.72 2.28 -0.70
C CYS A 185 4.44 3.72 -0.22
N PRO A 186 3.75 4.58 -1.00
CA PRO A 186 3.53 5.97 -0.62
C PRO A 186 2.56 6.13 0.55
N PHE A 187 1.70 5.14 0.76
CA PHE A 187 0.73 5.11 1.85
C PHE A 187 1.26 4.36 3.08
N GLY A 188 2.43 3.72 2.96
CA GLY A 188 2.99 2.88 4.00
C GLY A 188 2.09 1.69 4.37
N ALA A 189 1.23 1.24 3.45
CA ALA A 189 0.38 0.08 3.65
C ALA A 189 1.20 -1.22 3.77
N ILE A 190 2.34 -1.29 3.08
CA ILE A 190 3.28 -2.40 3.21
C ILE A 190 4.34 -2.00 4.22
N THR A 191 4.53 -2.84 5.23
CA THR A 191 5.48 -2.58 6.31
C THR A 191 6.15 -3.89 6.77
N ASP A 192 7.23 -3.76 7.52
CA ASP A 192 7.97 -4.88 8.08
C ASP A 192 7.60 -5.06 9.56
N LYS A 193 7.58 -6.31 10.01
CA LYS A 193 7.45 -6.69 11.43
C LYS A 193 8.60 -6.11 12.24
N SER A 194 8.34 -5.86 13.51
CA SER A 194 9.37 -5.43 14.44
C SER A 194 9.58 -6.48 15.53
N TYR A 195 10.82 -6.66 15.91
CA TYR A 195 11.22 -7.52 17.03
C TYR A 195 11.64 -6.70 18.25
N ILE A 196 11.20 -5.44 18.33
CA ILE A 196 11.61 -4.50 19.38
C ILE A 196 11.23 -5.00 20.79
N LEU A 197 10.10 -5.71 20.93
CA LEU A 197 9.69 -6.29 22.21
C LEU A 197 10.65 -7.37 22.68
N ASN A 198 11.08 -8.25 21.76
CA ASN A 198 12.05 -9.30 22.08
C ASN A 198 13.38 -8.69 22.54
N VAL A 199 13.81 -7.60 21.91
CA VAL A 199 15.04 -6.89 22.30
C VAL A 199 14.90 -6.28 23.68
N ILE A 200 13.77 -5.63 23.98
CA ILE A 200 13.51 -5.03 25.29
C ILE A 200 13.50 -6.11 26.39
N ASP A 201 12.83 -7.25 26.14
CA ASP A 201 12.80 -8.37 27.07
C ASP A 201 14.19 -8.93 27.36
N LEU A 202 15.04 -9.05 26.32
CA LEU A 202 16.42 -9.51 26.50
C LEU A 202 17.25 -8.53 27.32
N ILE A 203 17.11 -7.22 27.09
CA ILE A 203 17.82 -6.20 27.85
C ILE A 203 17.39 -6.24 29.32
N LYS A 204 16.08 -6.25 29.60
CA LYS A 204 15.57 -6.31 30.99
C LYS A 204 16.04 -7.56 31.74
N LYS A 205 16.11 -8.70 31.03
CA LYS A 205 16.62 -9.95 31.64
C LYS A 205 18.13 -9.94 31.88
N SER A 206 18.89 -9.17 31.12
CA SER A 206 20.34 -9.05 31.26
C SER A 206 20.74 -8.10 32.42
N GLU A 207 19.82 -7.25 32.86
CA GLU A 207 20.03 -6.31 33.98
C GLU A 207 19.62 -6.88 35.32
N GLN A 208 19.03 -8.09 35.36
CA GLN A 208 18.70 -8.87 36.56
C GLN A 208 19.79 -9.89 36.86
#